data_6b1400f52d658f83b4c1c9f0c671f783
#
_entry.id   6b1400f52d658f83b4c1c9f0c671f783
#
_cell.length_a   1.000
_cell.length_b   1.000
_cell.length_c   1.000
_cell.angle_alpha   90.00
_cell.angle_beta   90.00
_cell.angle_gamma   90.00
#
_symmetry.space_group_name_H-M   'P 1'
#
loop_
_entity.id
_entity.type
_entity.pdbx_description
1 polymer ?
#
loop_
_entity_poly.entity_id
_entity_poly.type
_entity_poly.pdbx_seq_one_letter_code
_entity_poly.pdbx_strand_id
1 'polypeptide(L)'
;MRTRILPLLLLALLPALLPGRGAAQPPPARGAVAEFWFDPTQLPSFTGTVERYLINPRGETDALLFREGPQIVFPPEFGAAVRQVAPPGRPIIVWGIRARHAPVITVLAFAANDEAEPVVVERVYWRQLGRAAAEQAENIAVEGTVKAPYYTPQGQVAGAVLEDGTVVTVPPGSAERLGELLRRGARLAAEGRGVAGEAGRAVAAERIGESAGALRPLPSPAARER
;
A
#
# COMPACT_ATOMS: atom_id res chain seq x y z
N MET A 1 84.86 -25.35 22.66
CA MET A 1 83.44 -25.65 22.98
C MET A 1 82.52 -24.90 22.00
N ARG A 2 81.91 -25.58 21.11
CA ARG A 2 81.09 -25.00 20.03
C ARG A 2 79.62 -25.20 20.38
N THR A 3 78.88 -24.15 20.72
CA THR A 3 77.50 -24.17 21.03
C THR A 3 76.70 -23.94 19.71
N ARG A 4 75.95 -24.94 19.31
CA ARG A 4 75.08 -24.87 18.11
C ARG A 4 73.72 -24.29 18.55
N ILE A 5 73.34 -23.16 17.99
CA ILE A 5 72.00 -22.56 18.15
C ILE A 5 71.10 -23.09 16.99
N LEU A 6 70.01 -23.73 17.36
CA LEU A 6 68.99 -24.28 16.48
C LEU A 6 67.96 -23.18 16.21
N PRO A 7 67.57 -22.83 14.97
CA PRO A 7 66.51 -21.87 14.74
C PRO A 7 65.13 -22.56 14.86
N LEU A 8 64.32 -21.99 15.71
CA LEU A 8 62.91 -22.37 15.90
C LEU A 8 62.10 -21.88 14.70
N LEU A 9 61.57 -22.78 13.90
CA LEU A 9 60.68 -22.51 12.77
C LEU A 9 59.29 -22.24 13.29
N LEU A 10 58.88 -20.97 13.28
CA LEU A 10 57.55 -20.55 13.68
C LEU A 10 56.59 -20.77 12.47
N LEU A 11 55.80 -21.83 12.54
CA LEU A 11 54.78 -22.16 11.51
C LEU A 11 53.55 -21.29 11.74
N ALA A 12 53.40 -20.24 10.96
CA ALA A 12 52.22 -19.39 10.98
C ALA A 12 51.03 -20.13 10.35
N LEU A 13 50.06 -20.50 11.18
CA LEU A 13 48.76 -21.03 10.74
C LEU A 13 47.92 -19.89 10.22
N LEU A 14 47.77 -19.73 8.90
CA LEU A 14 46.76 -18.87 8.25
C LEU A 14 45.39 -19.56 8.43
N PRO A 15 44.37 -18.87 8.97
CA PRO A 15 43.00 -19.36 8.89
C PRO A 15 42.50 -19.20 7.45
N ALA A 16 42.22 -20.30 6.78
CA ALA A 16 41.53 -20.32 5.51
C ALA A 16 40.14 -19.72 5.67
N LEU A 17 39.94 -18.51 5.12
CA LEU A 17 38.59 -17.96 4.91
C LEU A 17 37.87 -18.84 3.90
N LEU A 18 37.04 -19.76 4.39
CA LEU A 18 36.04 -20.44 3.56
C LEU A 18 35.01 -19.38 3.10
N PRO A 19 34.76 -19.27 1.78
CA PRO A 19 33.66 -18.43 1.32
C PRO A 19 32.36 -19.00 1.89
N GLY A 20 31.68 -18.18 2.71
CA GLY A 20 30.36 -18.50 3.23
C GLY A 20 29.46 -18.85 2.05
N ARG A 21 28.99 -20.10 2.01
CA ARG A 21 27.87 -20.48 1.14
C ARG A 21 26.72 -19.57 1.53
N GLY A 22 26.44 -18.57 0.69
CA GLY A 22 25.19 -17.83 0.76
C GLY A 22 24.07 -18.86 0.84
N ALA A 23 23.35 -18.86 1.95
CA ALA A 23 22.12 -19.64 2.08
C ALA A 23 21.21 -19.15 0.93
N ALA A 24 21.09 -19.94 -0.13
CA ALA A 24 20.07 -19.72 -1.13
C ALA A 24 18.74 -19.64 -0.37
N GLN A 25 18.08 -18.49 -0.44
CA GLN A 25 16.71 -18.38 0.06
C GLN A 25 15.92 -19.52 -0.59
N PRO A 26 15.18 -20.30 0.21
CA PRO A 26 14.31 -21.31 -0.38
C PRO A 26 13.38 -20.60 -1.37
N PRO A 27 13.16 -21.17 -2.56
CA PRO A 27 12.18 -20.62 -3.48
C PRO A 27 10.85 -20.51 -2.73
N PRO A 28 10.05 -19.44 -2.98
CA PRO A 28 8.76 -19.30 -2.34
C PRO A 28 8.00 -20.61 -2.53
N ALA A 29 7.43 -21.11 -1.43
CA ALA A 29 6.76 -22.40 -1.41
C ALA A 29 5.71 -22.43 -2.53
N ARG A 30 5.97 -23.21 -3.59
CA ARG A 30 4.95 -23.64 -4.55
C ARG A 30 3.96 -24.49 -3.79
N GLY A 31 2.88 -23.91 -3.29
CA GLY A 31 1.98 -24.73 -2.50
C GLY A 31 0.76 -24.06 -1.90
N ALA A 32 0.50 -22.76 -2.10
CA ALA A 32 -0.87 -22.29 -1.98
C ALA A 32 -1.54 -22.62 -3.31
N VAL A 33 -2.52 -23.52 -3.30
CA VAL A 33 -3.43 -23.71 -4.43
C VAL A 33 -4.04 -22.35 -4.65
N ALA A 34 -3.77 -21.73 -5.83
CA ALA A 34 -4.35 -20.44 -6.17
C ALA A 34 -5.86 -20.53 -5.90
N GLU A 35 -6.39 -19.60 -5.11
CA GLU A 35 -7.81 -19.57 -4.74
C GLU A 35 -8.71 -19.45 -5.99
N PHE A 36 -8.08 -19.05 -7.12
CA PHE A 36 -8.75 -18.93 -8.41
C PHE A 36 -8.66 -20.22 -9.22
N TRP A 37 -9.80 -20.66 -9.72
CA TRP A 37 -9.96 -21.73 -10.70
C TRP A 37 -9.71 -21.28 -12.14
N PHE A 38 -9.32 -20.01 -12.36
CA PHE A 38 -9.04 -19.39 -13.66
C PHE A 38 -7.68 -18.67 -13.63
N ASP A 39 -7.12 -18.42 -14.81
CA ASP A 39 -5.90 -17.62 -14.97
C ASP A 39 -6.23 -16.12 -14.93
N PRO A 40 -5.78 -15.36 -13.90
CA PRO A 40 -6.06 -13.94 -13.80
C PRO A 40 -5.51 -13.09 -14.95
N THR A 41 -4.49 -13.56 -15.67
CA THR A 41 -3.92 -12.84 -16.81
C THR A 41 -4.83 -12.84 -18.06
N GLN A 42 -5.90 -13.64 -18.04
CA GLN A 42 -6.96 -13.60 -19.05
C GLN A 42 -8.00 -12.48 -18.79
N LEU A 43 -7.91 -11.80 -17.66
CA LEU A 43 -8.74 -10.63 -17.37
C LEU A 43 -8.26 -9.41 -18.16
N PRO A 44 -9.09 -8.36 -18.26
CA PRO A 44 -8.66 -7.10 -18.86
C PRO A 44 -7.40 -6.57 -18.17
N SER A 45 -6.42 -6.17 -18.98
CA SER A 45 -5.19 -5.53 -18.53
C SER A 45 -5.31 -4.01 -18.60
N PHE A 46 -4.61 -3.33 -17.68
CA PHE A 46 -4.53 -1.88 -17.59
C PHE A 46 -3.06 -1.51 -17.39
N THR A 47 -2.55 -0.71 -18.30
CA THR A 47 -1.19 -0.17 -18.17
C THR A 47 -1.28 1.28 -17.69
N GLY A 48 -0.45 1.64 -16.72
CA GLY A 48 -0.38 3.00 -16.23
C GLY A 48 0.94 3.28 -15.54
N THR A 49 1.24 4.57 -15.35
CA THR A 49 2.44 5.02 -14.66
C THR A 49 2.11 5.23 -13.17
N VAL A 50 2.86 4.57 -12.29
CA VAL A 50 2.71 4.78 -10.85
C VAL A 50 3.02 6.23 -10.50
N GLU A 51 2.04 6.97 -10.02
CA GLU A 51 2.25 8.32 -9.50
C GLU A 51 2.75 8.25 -8.06
N ARG A 52 2.02 7.53 -7.22
CA ARG A 52 2.35 7.34 -5.80
C ARG A 52 1.66 6.10 -5.23
N TYR A 53 2.23 5.61 -4.16
CA TYR A 53 1.60 4.60 -3.32
C TYR A 53 0.72 5.25 -2.27
N LEU A 54 -0.34 4.56 -1.89
CA LEU A 54 -1.27 4.96 -0.84
C LEU A 54 -1.20 3.95 0.29
N ILE A 55 -1.20 4.47 1.52
CA ILE A 55 -1.31 3.63 2.71
C ILE A 55 -2.69 3.79 3.33
N ASN A 56 -3.14 2.75 4.01
CA ASN A 56 -4.36 2.81 4.81
C ASN A 56 -4.04 3.33 6.24
N PRO A 57 -5.06 3.64 7.09
CA PRO A 57 -4.83 4.11 8.46
C PRO A 57 -4.13 3.12 9.39
N ARG A 58 -3.84 1.90 8.93
CA ARG A 58 -3.01 0.92 9.63
C ARG A 58 -1.54 0.98 9.24
N GLY A 59 -1.18 1.87 8.29
CA GLY A 59 0.17 1.99 7.76
C GLY A 59 0.53 0.99 6.66
N GLU A 60 -0.43 0.19 6.22
CA GLU A 60 -0.22 -0.82 5.19
C GLU A 60 -0.38 -0.21 3.79
N THR A 61 0.53 -0.52 2.87
CA THR A 61 0.39 -0.14 1.46
C THR A 61 -0.57 -1.11 0.79
N ASP A 62 -1.76 -0.65 0.45
CA ASP A 62 -2.82 -1.46 -0.17
C ASP A 62 -3.43 -0.83 -1.42
N ALA A 63 -2.84 0.27 -1.89
CA ALA A 63 -3.23 0.90 -3.14
C ALA A 63 -2.10 1.77 -3.72
N LEU A 64 -2.30 2.20 -4.96
CA LEU A 64 -1.53 3.25 -5.62
C LEU A 64 -2.44 4.09 -6.54
N LEU A 65 -1.96 5.26 -6.93
CA LEU A 65 -2.56 6.07 -8.00
C LEU A 65 -1.74 5.94 -9.26
N PHE A 66 -2.43 5.78 -10.39
CA PHE A 66 -1.85 6.04 -11.70
C PHE A 66 -1.88 7.53 -12.02
N ARG A 67 -0.90 8.04 -12.75
CA ARG A 67 -0.90 9.40 -13.31
C ARG A 67 -2.12 9.65 -14.19
N GLU A 68 -2.58 8.61 -14.85
CA GLU A 68 -3.74 8.59 -15.73
C GLU A 68 -5.07 8.66 -14.95
N GLY A 69 -5.02 8.60 -13.61
CA GLY A 69 -6.13 8.86 -12.70
C GLY A 69 -6.69 7.65 -11.95
N PRO A 70 -6.70 6.42 -12.50
CA PRO A 70 -7.23 5.28 -11.77
C PRO A 70 -6.50 4.98 -10.47
N GLN A 71 -7.27 4.61 -9.45
CA GLN A 71 -6.76 4.01 -8.22
C GLN A 71 -6.66 2.50 -8.40
N ILE A 72 -5.51 1.95 -8.07
CA ILE A 72 -5.22 0.52 -8.17
C ILE A 72 -5.19 -0.04 -6.75
N VAL A 73 -5.95 -1.10 -6.48
CA VAL A 73 -6.13 -1.67 -5.15
C VAL A 73 -5.66 -3.12 -5.13
N PHE A 74 -4.89 -3.48 -4.12
CA PHE A 74 -4.32 -4.82 -3.93
C PHE A 74 -4.23 -5.17 -2.44
N PRO A 75 -4.10 -6.47 -2.09
CA PRO A 75 -3.90 -6.87 -0.70
C PRO A 75 -2.59 -6.30 -0.14
N PRO A 76 -2.54 -5.86 1.13
CA PRO A 76 -1.36 -5.24 1.73
C PRO A 76 -0.10 -6.10 1.68
N GLU A 77 -0.23 -7.42 1.74
CA GLU A 77 0.86 -8.38 1.63
C GLU A 77 1.63 -8.28 0.31
N PHE A 78 1.00 -7.76 -0.75
CA PHE A 78 1.64 -7.51 -2.04
C PHE A 78 2.27 -6.12 -2.15
N GLY A 79 2.07 -5.24 -1.16
CA GLY A 79 2.57 -3.87 -1.20
C GLY A 79 4.07 -3.75 -1.47
N ALA A 80 4.89 -4.60 -0.84
CA ALA A 80 6.34 -4.64 -1.07
C ALA A 80 6.68 -5.11 -2.50
N ALA A 81 6.02 -6.18 -2.97
CA ALA A 81 6.25 -6.73 -4.31
C ALA A 81 5.86 -5.73 -5.41
N VAL A 82 4.72 -5.06 -5.28
CA VAL A 82 4.28 -4.04 -6.25
C VAL A 82 5.27 -2.86 -6.28
N ARG A 83 5.75 -2.39 -5.11
CA ARG A 83 6.76 -1.32 -5.03
C ARG A 83 8.09 -1.72 -5.69
N GLN A 84 8.49 -2.97 -5.56
CA GLN A 84 9.71 -3.50 -6.19
C GLN A 84 9.57 -3.56 -7.70
N VAL A 85 8.40 -4.01 -8.20
CA VAL A 85 8.11 -4.12 -9.63
C VAL A 85 8.00 -2.75 -10.29
N ALA A 86 7.34 -1.79 -9.66
CA ALA A 86 7.10 -0.48 -10.24
C ALA A 86 7.25 0.67 -9.22
N PRO A 87 8.47 1.15 -8.95
CA PRO A 87 8.68 2.38 -8.16
C PRO A 87 7.90 3.57 -8.77
N PRO A 88 7.60 4.62 -7.99
CA PRO A 88 6.96 5.83 -8.51
C PRO A 88 7.66 6.36 -9.77
N GLY A 89 6.89 6.73 -10.77
CA GLY A 89 7.36 7.16 -12.09
C GLY A 89 7.57 6.04 -13.11
N ARG A 90 7.46 4.77 -12.73
CA ARG A 90 7.59 3.62 -13.64
C ARG A 90 6.21 3.11 -14.07
N PRO A 91 6.11 2.57 -15.29
CA PRO A 91 4.92 1.88 -15.75
C PRO A 91 4.77 0.53 -15.04
N ILE A 92 3.53 0.06 -14.96
CA ILE A 92 3.16 -1.28 -14.52
C ILE A 92 1.94 -1.75 -15.31
N ILE A 93 1.86 -3.04 -15.57
CA ILE A 93 0.68 -3.69 -16.12
C ILE A 93 -0.03 -4.40 -14.99
N VAL A 94 -1.33 -4.19 -14.88
CA VAL A 94 -2.19 -4.88 -13.92
C VAL A 94 -3.34 -5.56 -14.64
N TRP A 95 -3.65 -6.80 -14.27
CA TRP A 95 -4.85 -7.51 -14.68
C TRP A 95 -5.82 -7.52 -13.53
N GLY A 96 -7.09 -7.21 -13.80
CA GLY A 96 -8.04 -7.14 -12.70
C GLY A 96 -9.43 -6.69 -13.07
N ILE A 97 -10.19 -6.37 -12.04
CA ILE A 97 -11.59 -5.99 -12.13
C ILE A 97 -11.72 -4.48 -11.93
N ARG A 98 -12.26 -3.79 -12.94
CA ARG A 98 -12.57 -2.37 -12.85
C ARG A 98 -13.97 -2.18 -12.29
N ALA A 99 -14.11 -1.28 -11.30
CA ALA A 99 -15.41 -0.89 -10.79
C ALA A 99 -16.22 -0.15 -11.87
N ARG A 100 -17.54 -0.38 -11.88
CA ARG A 100 -18.41 0.14 -12.93
C ARG A 100 -18.53 1.67 -12.95
N HIS A 101 -18.56 2.28 -11.78
CA HIS A 101 -18.90 3.71 -11.61
C HIS A 101 -17.78 4.55 -10.98
N ALA A 102 -16.56 3.99 -10.89
CA ALA A 102 -15.41 4.70 -10.32
C ALA A 102 -14.11 4.29 -11.03
N PRO A 103 -13.10 5.16 -11.08
CA PRO A 103 -11.80 4.85 -11.65
C PRO A 103 -10.95 4.03 -10.68
N VAL A 104 -11.43 2.85 -10.31
CA VAL A 104 -10.71 1.93 -9.42
C VAL A 104 -10.62 0.54 -10.01
N ILE A 105 -9.46 -0.08 -9.90
CA ILE A 105 -9.15 -1.41 -10.42
C ILE A 105 -8.65 -2.27 -9.25
N THR A 106 -9.31 -3.40 -9.02
CA THR A 106 -8.84 -4.43 -8.08
C THR A 106 -7.93 -5.40 -8.80
N VAL A 107 -6.68 -5.48 -8.36
CA VAL A 107 -5.62 -6.28 -9.00
C VAL A 107 -5.77 -7.75 -8.66
N LEU A 108 -5.60 -8.59 -9.68
CA LEU A 108 -5.51 -10.05 -9.56
C LEU A 108 -4.21 -10.60 -10.15
N ALA A 109 -3.50 -9.82 -10.97
CA ALA A 109 -2.11 -10.06 -11.35
C ALA A 109 -1.44 -8.73 -11.74
N PHE A 110 -0.11 -8.67 -11.68
CA PHE A 110 0.65 -7.51 -12.12
C PHE A 110 2.03 -7.89 -12.62
N ALA A 111 2.61 -7.09 -13.52
CA ALA A 111 3.94 -7.25 -14.06
C ALA A 111 4.59 -5.90 -14.39
N ALA A 112 5.92 -5.86 -14.49
CA ALA A 112 6.65 -4.65 -14.89
C ALA A 112 6.41 -4.27 -16.36
N ASN A 113 6.26 -5.26 -17.24
CA ASN A 113 6.05 -5.14 -18.67
C ASN A 113 5.47 -6.46 -19.22
N ASP A 114 5.21 -6.50 -20.52
CA ASP A 114 4.63 -7.66 -21.22
C ASP A 114 5.55 -8.90 -21.26
N GLU A 115 6.86 -8.72 -21.08
CA GLU A 115 7.84 -9.81 -21.10
C GLU A 115 8.09 -10.41 -19.72
N ALA A 116 7.72 -9.70 -18.66
CA ALA A 116 7.93 -10.14 -17.29
C ALA A 116 6.87 -11.17 -16.86
N GLU A 117 7.31 -12.17 -16.10
CA GLU A 117 6.38 -13.13 -15.49
C GLU A 117 5.41 -12.41 -14.55
N PRO A 118 4.09 -12.54 -14.72
CA PRO A 118 3.12 -11.91 -13.85
C PRO A 118 3.14 -12.46 -12.43
N VAL A 119 3.07 -11.57 -11.46
CA VAL A 119 2.81 -11.94 -10.06
C VAL A 119 1.31 -12.04 -9.87
N VAL A 120 0.83 -13.25 -9.54
CA VAL A 120 -0.60 -13.50 -9.29
C VAL A 120 -0.95 -13.15 -7.85
N VAL A 121 -2.02 -12.37 -7.70
CA VAL A 121 -2.66 -12.06 -6.42
C VAL A 121 -3.71 -13.15 -6.19
N GLU A 122 -3.44 -14.08 -5.29
CA GLU A 122 -4.19 -15.34 -5.15
C GLU A 122 -5.64 -15.19 -4.69
N ARG A 123 -6.03 -13.96 -4.30
CA ARG A 123 -7.39 -13.68 -3.82
C ARG A 123 -7.86 -12.27 -4.18
N VAL A 124 -9.16 -12.08 -4.34
CA VAL A 124 -9.77 -10.75 -4.51
C VAL A 124 -9.65 -9.96 -3.21
N TYR A 125 -9.06 -8.78 -3.29
CA TYR A 125 -8.93 -7.89 -2.14
C TYR A 125 -10.20 -7.07 -1.94
N TRP A 126 -10.91 -7.38 -0.88
CA TRP A 126 -12.04 -6.59 -0.41
C TRP A 126 -11.60 -5.74 0.77
N ARG A 127 -11.22 -4.48 0.50
CA ARG A 127 -10.87 -3.54 1.56
C ARG A 127 -12.06 -3.37 2.51
N GLN A 128 -11.87 -3.72 3.76
CA GLN A 128 -12.87 -3.47 4.79
C GLN A 128 -12.79 -2.01 5.22
N LEU A 129 -13.80 -1.23 4.85
CA LEU A 129 -13.96 0.14 5.33
C LEU A 129 -14.25 0.14 6.83
N GLY A 130 -13.63 1.07 7.56
CA GLY A 130 -13.92 1.29 8.97
C GLY A 130 -13.26 0.31 9.94
N ARG A 131 -12.30 -0.52 9.49
CA ARG A 131 -11.40 -1.14 10.45
C ARG A 131 -10.68 -0.04 11.20
N ALA A 132 -10.76 -0.10 12.54
CA ALA A 132 -10.03 0.78 13.42
C ALA A 132 -8.57 0.90 12.94
N ALA A 133 -8.02 2.09 13.08
CA ALA A 133 -6.59 2.31 12.93
C ALA A 133 -5.82 1.29 13.78
N ALA A 134 -4.57 0.99 13.43
CA ALA A 134 -3.72 0.10 14.21
C ALA A 134 -3.71 0.49 15.68
N GLU A 135 -3.44 -0.45 16.59
CA GLU A 135 -3.32 -0.15 18.03
C GLU A 135 -2.29 0.96 18.31
N GLN A 136 -1.26 1.06 17.47
CA GLN A 136 -0.21 2.08 17.51
C GLN A 136 -0.58 3.39 16.78
N ALA A 137 -1.81 3.51 16.27
CA ALA A 137 -2.23 4.73 15.59
C ALA A 137 -2.27 5.91 16.56
N GLU A 138 -1.72 7.03 16.12
CA GLU A 138 -1.70 8.29 16.85
C GLU A 138 -2.87 9.19 16.44
N ASN A 139 -3.17 10.20 17.26
CA ASN A 139 -4.08 11.25 16.87
C ASN A 139 -3.34 12.17 15.88
N ILE A 140 -3.84 12.26 14.67
CA ILE A 140 -3.24 13.05 13.59
C ILE A 140 -4.26 14.06 13.10
N ALA A 141 -3.80 15.31 12.97
CA ALA A 141 -4.52 16.38 12.28
C ALA A 141 -3.87 16.61 10.92
N VAL A 142 -4.68 16.74 9.88
CA VAL A 142 -4.26 17.01 8.51
C VAL A 142 -5.13 18.09 7.89
N GLU A 143 -4.53 18.88 7.02
CA GLU A 143 -5.23 19.87 6.20
C GLU A 143 -4.57 19.93 4.82
N GLY A 144 -5.39 20.05 3.77
CA GLY A 144 -4.87 20.13 2.41
C GLY A 144 -5.96 20.26 1.36
N THR A 145 -5.55 20.25 0.11
CA THR A 145 -6.46 20.22 -1.03
C THR A 145 -6.65 18.79 -1.50
N VAL A 146 -7.88 18.41 -1.78
CA VAL A 146 -8.21 17.07 -2.29
C VAL A 146 -7.71 16.92 -3.72
N LYS A 147 -6.82 15.96 -3.94
CA LYS A 147 -6.34 15.56 -5.26
C LYS A 147 -7.35 14.66 -5.97
N ALA A 148 -7.89 13.69 -5.26
CA ALA A 148 -8.88 12.75 -5.78
C ALA A 148 -9.71 12.15 -4.65
N PRO A 149 -10.96 11.73 -4.93
CA PRO A 149 -11.68 10.85 -4.01
C PRO A 149 -10.91 9.54 -3.81
N TYR A 150 -11.01 8.99 -2.61
CA TYR A 150 -10.48 7.69 -2.27
C TYR A 150 -11.60 6.66 -2.30
N TYR A 151 -11.41 5.55 -3.06
CA TYR A 151 -12.48 4.60 -3.34
C TYR A 151 -12.29 3.25 -2.66
N THR A 152 -13.40 2.57 -2.39
CA THR A 152 -13.40 1.13 -2.13
C THR A 152 -13.13 0.36 -3.40
N PRO A 153 -12.78 -0.94 -3.34
CA PRO A 153 -12.71 -1.80 -4.52
C PRO A 153 -14.01 -1.85 -5.34
N GLN A 154 -15.16 -1.66 -4.68
CA GLN A 154 -16.47 -1.63 -5.33
C GLN A 154 -16.80 -0.28 -6.00
N GLY A 155 -15.95 0.72 -5.82
CA GLY A 155 -16.12 2.05 -6.41
C GLY A 155 -16.93 3.04 -5.56
N GLN A 156 -17.19 2.73 -4.31
CA GLN A 156 -17.81 3.67 -3.38
C GLN A 156 -16.76 4.66 -2.87
N VAL A 157 -17.13 5.93 -2.70
CA VAL A 157 -16.25 6.90 -2.07
C VAL A 157 -16.07 6.54 -0.59
N ALA A 158 -14.82 6.43 -0.16
CA ALA A 158 -14.41 6.03 1.19
C ALA A 158 -13.61 7.14 1.90
N GLY A 159 -13.39 8.27 1.20
CA GLY A 159 -12.57 9.36 1.70
C GLY A 159 -11.94 10.18 0.58
N ALA A 160 -10.77 10.71 0.84
CA ALA A 160 -10.01 11.52 -0.12
C ALA A 160 -8.51 11.25 -0.04
N VAL A 161 -7.81 11.47 -1.14
CA VAL A 161 -6.35 11.59 -1.22
C VAL A 161 -6.04 13.08 -1.37
N LEU A 162 -5.19 13.63 -0.52
CA LEU A 162 -4.75 15.01 -0.59
C LEU A 162 -3.58 15.16 -1.59
N GLU A 163 -3.28 16.39 -2.00
CA GLU A 163 -2.19 16.68 -2.97
C GLU A 163 -0.81 16.22 -2.45
N ASP A 164 -0.58 16.23 -1.15
CA ASP A 164 0.66 15.72 -0.52
C ASP A 164 0.71 14.18 -0.46
N GLY A 165 -0.38 13.49 -0.82
CA GLY A 165 -0.51 12.04 -0.78
C GLY A 165 -1.13 11.50 0.51
N THR A 166 -1.48 12.35 1.46
CA THR A 166 -2.20 11.93 2.67
C THR A 166 -3.54 11.30 2.30
N VAL A 167 -3.82 10.13 2.85
CA VAL A 167 -5.11 9.44 2.71
C VAL A 167 -5.99 9.77 3.92
N VAL A 168 -7.17 10.33 3.67
CA VAL A 168 -8.19 10.55 4.70
C VAL A 168 -9.35 9.61 4.42
N THR A 169 -9.62 8.68 5.34
CA THR A 169 -10.77 7.78 5.24
C THR A 169 -11.90 8.27 6.16
N VAL A 170 -13.14 8.01 5.76
CA VAL A 170 -14.33 8.34 6.52
C VAL A 170 -15.14 7.09 6.86
N PRO A 171 -15.94 7.10 7.94
CA PRO A 171 -16.79 5.99 8.29
C PRO A 171 -17.75 5.62 7.15
N PRO A 172 -18.08 4.33 6.97
CA PRO A 172 -19.01 3.86 5.94
C PRO A 172 -20.34 4.64 5.97
N GLY A 173 -20.84 5.02 4.78
CA GLY A 173 -22.08 5.79 4.63
C GLY A 173 -21.98 7.26 5.02
N SER A 174 -20.79 7.76 5.37
CA SER A 174 -20.58 9.21 5.62
C SER A 174 -20.25 9.96 4.33
N ALA A 175 -19.65 9.30 3.35
CA ALA A 175 -19.15 9.94 2.14
C ALA A 175 -20.23 10.66 1.33
N GLU A 176 -21.46 10.14 1.28
CA GLU A 176 -22.58 10.78 0.56
C GLU A 176 -22.89 12.18 1.11
N ARG A 177 -22.84 12.34 2.44
CA ARG A 177 -23.08 13.63 3.11
C ARG A 177 -21.90 14.60 2.99
N LEU A 178 -20.71 14.05 2.72
CA LEU A 178 -19.44 14.77 2.62
C LEU A 178 -19.02 15.01 1.16
N GLY A 179 -19.91 14.74 0.20
CA GLY A 179 -19.58 14.71 -1.23
C GLY A 179 -18.81 15.95 -1.70
N GLU A 180 -19.20 17.15 -1.24
CA GLU A 180 -18.54 18.41 -1.60
C GLU A 180 -17.11 18.49 -1.03
N LEU A 181 -16.89 18.07 0.21
CA LEU A 181 -15.59 18.07 0.87
C LEU A 181 -14.61 17.04 0.28
N LEU A 182 -15.12 15.94 -0.27
CA LEU A 182 -14.32 14.85 -0.81
C LEU A 182 -14.05 15.00 -2.31
N ARG A 183 -14.55 16.07 -2.96
CA ARG A 183 -14.32 16.33 -4.38
C ARG A 183 -12.92 16.88 -4.64
N ARG A 184 -12.41 16.54 -5.82
CA ARG A 184 -11.15 17.11 -6.32
C ARG A 184 -11.17 18.63 -6.26
N GLY A 185 -10.11 19.22 -5.73
CA GLY A 185 -9.92 20.65 -5.57
C GLY A 185 -10.55 21.24 -4.30
N ALA A 186 -11.36 20.50 -3.55
CA ALA A 186 -11.91 20.96 -2.29
C ALA A 186 -10.81 21.13 -1.22
N ARG A 187 -10.98 22.11 -0.33
CA ARG A 187 -10.19 22.19 0.91
C ARG A 187 -10.75 21.21 1.90
N LEU A 188 -9.87 20.48 2.59
CA LEU A 188 -10.25 19.47 3.57
C LEU A 188 -9.31 19.52 4.74
N ALA A 189 -9.87 19.56 5.94
CA ALA A 189 -9.18 19.30 7.20
C ALA A 189 -9.81 18.08 7.89
N ALA A 190 -9.01 17.25 8.51
CA ALA A 190 -9.48 16.09 9.24
C ALA A 190 -8.61 15.84 10.47
N GLU A 191 -9.24 15.32 11.51
CA GLU A 191 -8.60 14.82 12.72
C GLU A 191 -9.10 13.41 13.02
N GLY A 192 -8.23 12.56 13.48
CA GLY A 192 -8.57 11.20 13.86
C GLY A 192 -7.35 10.35 14.09
N ARG A 193 -7.56 9.05 14.18
CA ARG A 193 -6.47 8.10 14.40
C ARG A 193 -5.83 7.68 13.09
N GLY A 194 -4.50 7.60 13.08
CA GLY A 194 -3.78 7.27 11.87
C GLY A 194 -2.31 7.03 12.08
N VAL A 195 -1.60 7.03 10.98
CA VAL A 195 -0.15 6.82 10.92
C VAL A 195 0.51 7.87 10.03
N ALA A 196 1.72 8.27 10.40
CA ALA A 196 2.58 9.13 9.60
C ALA A 196 4.00 8.56 9.63
N GLY A 197 4.64 8.41 8.47
CA GLY A 197 5.99 7.88 8.34
C GLY A 197 6.51 7.99 6.92
N GLU A 198 7.63 7.36 6.64
CA GLU A 198 8.28 7.38 5.32
C GLU A 198 7.38 6.80 4.20
N ALA A 199 6.54 5.82 4.54
CA ALA A 199 5.61 5.21 3.57
C ALA A 199 4.45 6.13 3.17
N GLY A 200 4.23 7.23 3.92
CA GLY A 200 3.14 8.18 3.71
C GLY A 200 2.41 8.53 4.99
N ARG A 201 1.22 9.12 4.84
CA ARG A 201 0.32 9.50 5.93
C ARG A 201 -1.09 9.03 5.63
N ALA A 202 -1.77 8.48 6.64
CA ALA A 202 -3.18 8.12 6.51
C ALA A 202 -3.92 8.33 7.83
N VAL A 203 -5.16 8.82 7.74
CA VAL A 203 -6.00 9.17 8.89
C VAL A 203 -7.38 8.57 8.72
N ALA A 204 -7.86 7.83 9.71
CA ALA A 204 -9.27 7.49 9.86
C ALA A 204 -9.96 8.67 10.57
N ALA A 205 -10.67 9.48 9.81
CA ALA A 205 -11.24 10.72 10.32
C ALA A 205 -12.35 10.48 11.34
N GLU A 206 -12.22 11.11 12.50
CA GLU A 206 -13.24 11.22 13.54
C GLU A 206 -13.94 12.58 13.48
N ARG A 207 -13.22 13.61 12.98
CA ARG A 207 -13.74 14.95 12.71
C ARG A 207 -13.26 15.39 11.32
N ILE A 208 -14.10 16.13 10.60
CA ILE A 208 -13.81 16.60 9.24
C ILE A 208 -14.46 17.94 8.97
N GLY A 209 -13.84 18.75 8.12
CA GLY A 209 -14.35 20.07 7.71
C GLY A 209 -13.52 20.67 6.59
N GLU A 210 -13.85 21.90 6.18
CA GLU A 210 -13.10 22.65 5.15
C GLU A 210 -11.77 23.22 5.68
N SER A 211 -11.67 23.39 7.00
CA SER A 211 -10.47 23.89 7.69
C SER A 211 -10.43 23.36 9.12
N ALA A 212 -9.29 23.49 9.78
CA ALA A 212 -9.11 23.10 11.18
C ALA A 212 -10.12 23.79 12.13
N GLY A 213 -10.55 25.04 11.83
CA GLY A 213 -11.55 25.77 12.60
C GLY A 213 -13.00 25.34 12.35
N ALA A 214 -13.27 24.53 11.33
CA ALA A 214 -14.61 24.11 10.91
C ALA A 214 -14.87 22.60 11.07
N LEU A 215 -14.07 21.92 11.85
CA LEU A 215 -14.17 20.47 12.07
C LEU A 215 -15.47 20.08 12.77
N ARG A 216 -16.19 19.11 12.19
CA ARG A 216 -17.41 18.52 12.75
C ARG A 216 -17.20 17.04 13.00
N PRO A 217 -17.77 16.48 14.09
CA PRO A 217 -17.63 15.07 14.39
C PRO A 217 -18.33 14.21 13.35
N LEU A 218 -17.71 13.06 13.04
CA LEU A 218 -18.29 12.00 12.22
C LEU A 218 -18.94 10.93 13.09
N PRO A 219 -19.97 10.22 12.57
CA PRO A 219 -20.56 9.11 13.29
C PRO A 219 -19.53 8.03 13.60
N SER A 220 -19.44 7.60 14.86
CA SER A 220 -18.59 6.47 15.20
C SER A 220 -19.17 5.17 14.62
N PRO A 221 -18.35 4.26 14.09
CA PRO A 221 -18.81 2.93 13.64
C PRO A 221 -19.51 2.14 14.75
N ALA A 222 -19.09 2.28 15.99
CA ALA A 222 -19.66 1.60 17.16
C ALA A 222 -21.11 2.01 17.49
N ALA A 223 -21.62 3.11 16.95
CA ALA A 223 -22.98 3.58 17.22
C ALA A 223 -24.05 2.87 16.35
N ARG A 224 -23.66 2.02 15.39
CA ARG A 224 -24.60 1.32 14.47
C ARG A 224 -24.94 -0.10 14.87
N GLU A 225 -24.32 -0.65 15.90
CA GLU A 225 -24.57 -2.02 16.39
C GLU A 225 -25.56 -2.08 17.58
N ARG A 226 -26.30 -1.00 17.86
CA ARG A 226 -27.35 -0.99 18.89
C ARG A 226 -28.73 -0.75 18.31
#